data_9876d9331ce9f45e0ad290942a5d0c1d
#
_entry.id   9876d9331ce9f45e0ad290942a5d0c1d
#
_cell.length_a   1.000
_cell.length_b   1.000
_cell.length_c   1.000
_cell.angle_alpha   90.00
_cell.angle_beta   90.00
_cell.angle_gamma   90.00
#
_symmetry.space_group_name_H-M   'P 1'
#
loop_
_entity.id
_entity.type
_entity.pdbx_description
1 polymer ?
#
loop_
_entity_poly.entity_id
_entity_poly.type
_entity_poly.pdbx_seq_one_letter_code
_entity_poly.pdbx_strand_id
1 'polypeptide(L)'
;MKKLNKYLIATICLVMIGIVSCKDDSIVIVPEWETGVHGLGGFSDGTDDVNFIKGDPSVELEVDLLWNSIDQKNTVTKMELFIAFNEAYTDMDGNPKTAKHGGDQGELFLTLEGSEIPANKENTTFSITQDEVYALYAGKTYDYYGTGELPVWGAGSIRDDRNEDDFKFVDGDAFQLKWVFTTEDGRVFDKWGISVCTEFPGANCSVNWAAVCSQVIAEPAGDWTINFKDSYGDGWNGAAIKVVVDGVGTDYTLDDGASGTEVVTVPPGTTTLTFEYVSGDWDSEASYEIVSEKGNVIAKGGPSSPIGVLTLDLCKENE
;
A
#
# COMPACT_ATOMS: atom_id res chain seq x y z
N MET A 1 40.71 -61.79 -46.71
CA MET A 1 40.69 -61.47 -45.26
C MET A 1 41.63 -60.33 -44.81
N LYS A 2 42.86 -60.19 -45.37
CA LYS A 2 43.79 -59.13 -44.95
C LYS A 2 43.33 -57.65 -45.26
N LYS A 3 42.54 -57.44 -46.30
CA LYS A 3 42.08 -56.10 -46.66
C LYS A 3 40.92 -55.66 -45.75
N LEU A 4 40.06 -56.59 -45.32
CA LEU A 4 38.91 -56.22 -44.46
C LEU A 4 39.38 -55.76 -43.07
N ASN A 5 40.40 -56.31 -42.51
CA ASN A 5 40.96 -55.88 -41.23
C ASN A 5 41.59 -54.46 -41.24
N LYS A 6 42.14 -54.01 -42.39
CA LYS A 6 42.72 -52.67 -42.50
C LYS A 6 41.64 -51.62 -42.44
N TYR A 7 40.53 -51.84 -43.11
CA TYR A 7 39.40 -50.89 -43.07
C TYR A 7 38.70 -50.87 -41.72
N LEU A 8 38.55 -52.07 -41.09
CA LEU A 8 37.95 -52.13 -39.75
C LEU A 8 38.80 -51.38 -38.70
N ILE A 9 40.12 -51.51 -38.75
CA ILE A 9 41.03 -50.78 -37.85
C ILE A 9 41.01 -49.28 -38.13
N ALA A 10 40.99 -48.88 -39.41
CA ALA A 10 40.86 -47.46 -39.78
C ALA A 10 39.56 -46.85 -39.32
N THR A 11 38.42 -47.57 -39.40
CA THR A 11 37.12 -47.11 -38.93
C THR A 11 37.06 -46.99 -37.41
N ILE A 12 37.63 -47.94 -36.68
CA ILE A 12 37.74 -47.92 -35.22
C ILE A 12 38.62 -46.76 -34.74
N CYS A 13 39.75 -46.48 -35.41
CA CYS A 13 40.55 -45.30 -35.09
C CYS A 13 39.82 -43.97 -35.39
N LEU A 14 39.06 -43.89 -36.47
CA LEU A 14 38.29 -42.68 -36.78
C LEU A 14 37.18 -42.44 -35.79
N VAL A 15 36.51 -43.48 -35.31
CA VAL A 15 35.49 -43.40 -34.27
C VAL A 15 36.06 -43.00 -32.92
N MET A 16 37.28 -43.46 -32.58
CA MET A 16 37.93 -43.07 -31.33
C MET A 16 38.42 -41.62 -31.32
N ILE A 17 38.71 -41.03 -32.45
CA ILE A 17 39.10 -39.60 -32.54
C ILE A 17 37.87 -38.68 -32.37
N GLY A 18 36.69 -39.17 -32.70
CA GLY A 18 35.44 -38.40 -32.58
C GLY A 18 34.87 -38.27 -31.17
N ILE A 19 35.40 -38.98 -30.19
CA ILE A 19 34.89 -38.96 -28.81
C ILE A 19 35.80 -38.20 -27.81
N VAL A 20 36.92 -37.66 -28.27
CA VAL A 20 37.70 -36.72 -27.46
C VAL A 20 37.08 -35.33 -27.69
N SER A 21 35.94 -35.07 -27.07
CA SER A 21 35.48 -33.73 -26.84
C SER A 21 36.51 -33.09 -25.92
N CYS A 22 37.33 -32.20 -26.43
CA CYS A 22 38.12 -31.29 -25.58
C CYS A 22 37.15 -30.48 -24.76
N LYS A 23 36.90 -30.89 -23.53
CA LYS A 23 36.45 -29.96 -22.51
C LYS A 23 37.59 -29.02 -22.23
N ASP A 24 37.58 -27.89 -22.82
CA ASP A 24 38.47 -26.81 -22.43
C ASP A 24 37.92 -26.20 -21.14
N ASP A 25 38.34 -26.77 -20.02
CA ASP A 25 37.95 -26.29 -18.68
C ASP A 25 38.58 -24.89 -18.37
N SER A 26 39.39 -24.34 -19.29
CA SER A 26 39.93 -22.98 -19.16
C SER A 26 39.01 -21.92 -19.71
N ILE A 27 37.98 -22.28 -20.48
CA ILE A 27 36.98 -21.33 -20.96
C ILE A 27 35.82 -21.33 -19.97
N VAL A 28 35.90 -20.45 -18.98
CA VAL A 28 34.76 -20.11 -18.14
C VAL A 28 33.81 -19.25 -18.98
N ILE A 29 32.87 -19.90 -19.67
CA ILE A 29 31.87 -19.21 -20.53
C ILE A 29 30.84 -18.46 -19.68
N VAL A 30 30.68 -18.82 -18.41
CA VAL A 30 29.80 -18.17 -17.46
C VAL A 30 30.66 -17.73 -16.27
N PRO A 31 30.65 -16.46 -15.89
CA PRO A 31 31.29 -16.03 -14.66
C PRO A 31 30.80 -16.87 -13.49
N GLU A 32 31.66 -17.16 -12.53
CA GLU A 32 31.22 -17.77 -11.28
C GLU A 32 30.10 -16.90 -10.70
N TRP A 33 28.98 -17.52 -10.37
CA TRP A 33 27.87 -16.84 -9.76
C TRP A 33 28.24 -16.48 -8.32
N GLU A 34 28.31 -15.19 -8.06
CA GLU A 34 28.34 -14.72 -6.68
C GLU A 34 26.90 -14.62 -6.20
N THR A 35 26.59 -15.38 -5.17
CA THR A 35 25.29 -15.28 -4.52
C THR A 35 25.19 -14.00 -3.73
N GLY A 36 23.97 -13.50 -3.61
CA GLY A 36 23.64 -12.28 -2.87
C GLY A 36 22.72 -12.55 -1.69
N VAL A 37 22.30 -11.46 -1.10
CA VAL A 37 21.30 -11.43 -0.04
C VAL A 37 20.06 -10.72 -0.56
N HIS A 38 18.88 -11.20 -0.19
CA HIS A 38 17.63 -10.51 -0.46
C HIS A 38 16.76 -10.47 0.81
N GLY A 39 15.78 -9.57 0.83
CA GLY A 39 14.80 -9.47 1.90
C GLY A 39 13.45 -10.04 1.48
N LEU A 40 12.73 -10.56 2.47
CA LEU A 40 11.32 -10.87 2.39
C LEU A 40 10.65 -10.08 3.49
N GLY A 41 9.81 -9.12 3.09
CA GLY A 41 9.10 -8.25 4.04
C GLY A 41 7.62 -8.21 3.72
N GLY A 42 6.79 -7.98 4.73
CA GLY A 42 5.34 -7.87 4.60
C GLY A 42 4.75 -7.32 5.88
N PHE A 43 3.47 -7.03 5.89
CA PHE A 43 2.77 -6.78 7.13
C PHE A 43 2.73 -8.06 7.95
N SER A 44 2.79 -7.94 9.27
CA SER A 44 2.63 -9.07 10.18
C SER A 44 1.24 -9.69 10.05
N ASP A 45 1.10 -10.99 10.32
CA ASP A 45 -0.16 -11.71 10.21
C ASP A 45 -1.29 -10.99 10.98
N GLY A 46 -2.38 -10.71 10.26
CA GLY A 46 -3.55 -10.01 10.81
C GLY A 46 -3.49 -8.48 10.74
N THR A 47 -2.42 -7.91 10.16
CA THR A 47 -2.26 -6.48 9.90
C THR A 47 -2.20 -6.17 8.41
N ASP A 48 -2.59 -7.10 7.57
CA ASP A 48 -2.71 -6.90 6.12
C ASP A 48 -3.68 -5.74 5.84
N ASP A 49 -3.30 -4.86 4.91
CA ASP A 49 -4.06 -3.68 4.52
C ASP A 49 -4.18 -2.57 5.60
N VAL A 50 -3.37 -2.58 6.64
CA VAL A 50 -3.30 -1.48 7.61
C VAL A 50 -2.65 -0.26 6.95
N ASN A 51 -3.30 0.87 7.13
CA ASN A 51 -2.85 2.19 6.66
C ASN A 51 -2.80 3.16 7.84
N PHE A 52 -2.04 4.24 7.71
CA PHE A 52 -2.18 5.36 8.63
C PHE A 52 -3.58 5.98 8.48
N ILE A 53 -4.19 6.30 9.59
CA ILE A 53 -5.50 6.95 9.61
C ILE A 53 -5.30 8.42 9.88
N LYS A 54 -5.82 9.30 9.01
CA LYS A 54 -5.82 10.75 9.23
C LYS A 54 -6.50 11.06 10.57
N GLY A 55 -5.82 11.80 11.43
CA GLY A 55 -6.33 12.17 12.75
C GLY A 55 -6.28 11.08 13.82
N ASP A 56 -5.78 9.88 13.51
CA ASP A 56 -5.59 8.81 14.49
C ASP A 56 -4.11 8.38 14.59
N PRO A 57 -3.30 9.04 15.43
CA PRO A 57 -1.90 8.68 15.60
C PRO A 57 -1.67 7.36 16.34
N SER A 58 -2.74 6.73 16.88
CA SER A 58 -2.61 5.46 17.61
C SER A 58 -2.43 4.25 16.69
N VAL A 59 -2.66 4.42 15.39
CA VAL A 59 -2.45 3.34 14.42
C VAL A 59 -0.96 3.05 14.29
N GLU A 60 -0.59 1.84 14.60
CA GLU A 60 0.76 1.30 14.54
C GLU A 60 0.80 0.19 13.46
N LEU A 61 1.78 0.26 12.57
CA LEU A 61 1.99 -0.74 11.54
C LEU A 61 3.03 -1.73 12.04
N GLU A 62 2.74 -3.01 11.99
CA GLU A 62 3.71 -4.06 12.24
C GLU A 62 4.19 -4.68 10.93
N VAL A 63 5.49 -4.60 10.70
CA VAL A 63 6.14 -5.11 9.49
C VAL A 63 7.14 -6.18 9.85
N ASP A 64 6.97 -7.34 9.27
CA ASP A 64 7.89 -8.45 9.34
C ASP A 64 8.93 -8.36 8.23
N LEU A 65 10.18 -8.56 8.56
CA LEU A 65 11.29 -8.62 7.62
C LEU A 65 12.26 -9.71 8.01
N LEU A 66 12.68 -10.51 7.04
CA LEU A 66 13.84 -11.38 7.17
C LEU A 66 14.81 -11.14 6.01
N TRP A 67 16.08 -11.42 6.24
CA TRP A 67 17.06 -11.50 5.17
C TRP A 67 17.37 -12.96 4.84
N ASN A 68 17.74 -13.20 3.59
CA ASN A 68 17.98 -14.54 3.09
C ASN A 68 19.24 -14.60 2.22
N SER A 69 20.25 -15.35 2.68
CA SER A 69 21.34 -15.87 1.86
C SER A 69 21.01 -17.33 1.53
N ILE A 70 20.62 -17.60 0.29
CA ILE A 70 20.10 -18.92 -0.14
C ILE A 70 21.13 -20.02 0.09
N ASP A 71 22.39 -19.78 -0.25
CA ASP A 71 23.49 -20.72 -0.11
C ASP A 71 24.25 -20.60 1.22
N GLN A 72 23.78 -19.72 2.11
CA GLN A 72 24.36 -19.46 3.44
C GLN A 72 25.84 -19.02 3.42
N LYS A 73 26.31 -18.47 2.29
CA LYS A 73 27.69 -17.98 2.18
C LYS A 73 27.86 -16.52 2.54
N ASN A 74 26.75 -15.77 2.64
CA ASN A 74 26.79 -14.37 2.97
C ASN A 74 26.24 -14.18 4.39
N THR A 75 26.95 -13.39 5.20
CA THR A 75 26.51 -12.96 6.53
C THR A 75 26.22 -11.47 6.47
N VAL A 76 25.01 -11.08 6.84
CA VAL A 76 24.64 -9.67 6.98
C VAL A 76 25.25 -9.13 8.26
N THR A 77 25.96 -8.02 8.16
CA THR A 77 26.60 -7.32 9.29
C THR A 77 25.97 -5.98 9.59
N LYS A 78 25.18 -5.43 8.64
CA LYS A 78 24.37 -4.24 8.83
C LYS A 78 23.08 -4.35 8.03
N MET A 79 21.96 -3.98 8.65
CA MET A 79 20.64 -3.86 8.03
C MET A 79 20.16 -2.42 8.26
N GLU A 80 19.81 -1.74 7.19
CA GLU A 80 19.29 -0.38 7.23
C GLU A 80 17.89 -0.37 6.63
N LEU A 81 16.94 0.24 7.33
CA LEU A 81 15.56 0.42 6.89
C LEU A 81 15.35 1.89 6.53
N PHE A 82 14.73 2.13 5.40
CA PHE A 82 14.43 3.45 4.89
C PHE A 82 12.94 3.57 4.63
N ILE A 83 12.35 4.70 4.95
CA ILE A 83 10.96 5.00 4.60
C ILE A 83 10.96 6.13 3.59
N ALA A 84 10.39 5.90 2.41
CA ALA A 84 10.10 6.93 1.43
C ALA A 84 8.69 7.47 1.65
N PHE A 85 8.53 8.78 1.59
CA PHE A 85 7.26 9.48 1.67
C PHE A 85 6.94 10.13 0.33
N ASN A 86 5.81 9.78 -0.25
CA ASN A 86 5.30 10.28 -1.52
C ASN A 86 4.01 11.04 -1.27
N GLU A 87 4.00 12.31 -1.58
CA GLU A 87 2.87 13.21 -1.41
C GLU A 87 2.20 13.47 -2.76
N ALA A 88 0.91 13.19 -2.87
CA ALA A 88 0.13 13.57 -4.05
C ALA A 88 -0.20 15.06 -4.02
N TYR A 89 0.02 15.75 -5.15
CA TYR A 89 -0.36 17.16 -5.30
C TYR A 89 -0.79 17.46 -6.73
N THR A 90 -1.34 18.64 -6.94
CA THR A 90 -1.74 19.14 -8.25
C THR A 90 -0.84 20.33 -8.64
N ASP A 91 -0.24 20.27 -9.84
CA ASP A 91 0.58 21.37 -10.33
C ASP A 91 -0.29 22.59 -10.74
N MET A 92 0.39 23.69 -11.12
CA MET A 92 -0.32 24.94 -11.50
C MET A 92 -1.21 24.79 -12.76
N ASP A 93 -0.98 23.77 -13.56
CA ASP A 93 -1.77 23.46 -14.77
C ASP A 93 -2.94 22.50 -14.47
N GLY A 94 -3.12 22.09 -13.21
CA GLY A 94 -4.17 21.14 -12.78
C GLY A 94 -3.82 19.66 -12.99
N ASN A 95 -2.56 19.32 -13.27
CA ASN A 95 -2.17 17.93 -13.47
C ASN A 95 -1.74 17.28 -12.13
N PRO A 96 -2.13 16.02 -11.91
CA PRO A 96 -1.68 15.28 -10.73
C PRO A 96 -0.18 15.00 -10.80
N LYS A 97 0.51 15.20 -9.70
CA LYS A 97 1.95 14.99 -9.49
C LYS A 97 2.21 14.27 -8.18
N THR A 98 3.43 13.83 -7.99
CA THR A 98 3.91 13.23 -6.74
C THR A 98 5.20 13.88 -6.33
N ALA A 99 5.23 14.46 -5.14
CA ALA A 99 6.45 14.92 -4.48
C ALA A 99 7.06 13.72 -3.76
N LYS A 100 8.33 13.40 -4.10
CA LYS A 100 9.07 12.30 -3.49
C LYS A 100 10.01 12.86 -2.43
N HIS A 101 9.56 12.87 -1.20
CA HIS A 101 10.36 13.31 -0.08
C HIS A 101 11.37 12.22 0.30
N GLY A 102 12.65 12.61 0.41
CA GLY A 102 13.76 11.66 0.61
C GLY A 102 14.20 10.94 -0.68
N GLY A 103 13.67 11.33 -1.85
CA GLY A 103 14.00 10.74 -3.14
C GLY A 103 13.49 9.29 -3.29
N ASP A 104 14.15 8.51 -4.16
CA ASP A 104 13.71 7.13 -4.42
C ASP A 104 14.03 6.15 -3.28
N GLN A 105 15.04 6.45 -2.45
CA GLN A 105 15.43 5.62 -1.31
C GLN A 105 14.54 5.88 -0.09
N GLY A 106 14.20 7.14 0.19
CA GLY A 106 13.60 7.59 1.44
C GLY A 106 14.66 8.03 2.47
N GLU A 107 14.20 8.37 3.67
CA GLU A 107 15.05 8.72 4.83
C GLU A 107 15.35 7.47 5.66
N LEU A 108 16.52 7.45 6.29
CA LEU A 108 16.92 6.35 7.17
C LEU A 108 16.03 6.31 8.42
N PHE A 109 15.32 5.21 8.58
CA PHE A 109 14.42 4.96 9.72
C PHE A 109 15.13 4.22 10.85
N LEU A 110 15.83 3.12 10.53
CA LEU A 110 16.46 2.26 11.53
C LEU A 110 17.74 1.63 10.97
N THR A 111 18.72 1.46 11.85
CA THR A 111 19.93 0.68 11.56
C THR A 111 20.11 -0.40 12.63
N LEU A 112 20.32 -1.64 12.21
CA LEU A 112 20.69 -2.77 13.04
C LEU A 112 22.12 -3.21 12.71
N GLU A 113 22.93 -3.45 13.72
CA GLU A 113 24.33 -3.89 13.56
C GLU A 113 24.69 -4.98 14.58
N GLY A 114 25.63 -5.84 14.21
CA GLY A 114 26.18 -6.84 15.09
C GLY A 114 25.14 -7.83 15.62
N SER A 115 24.93 -7.85 16.94
CA SER A 115 23.99 -8.79 17.60
C SER A 115 22.52 -8.43 17.47
N GLU A 116 22.19 -7.26 16.94
CA GLU A 116 20.81 -6.82 16.70
C GLU A 116 20.26 -7.42 15.39
N ILE A 117 21.16 -7.90 14.51
CA ILE A 117 20.74 -8.50 13.23
C ILE A 117 20.23 -9.92 13.48
N PRO A 118 19.00 -10.25 13.04
CA PRO A 118 18.47 -11.60 13.16
C PRO A 118 19.31 -12.61 12.38
N ALA A 119 19.20 -13.89 12.72
CA ALA A 119 19.87 -14.93 11.95
C ALA A 119 19.28 -15.03 10.52
N ASN A 120 20.05 -15.65 9.62
CA ASN A 120 19.58 -15.90 8.26
C ASN A 120 18.23 -16.64 8.26
N LYS A 121 17.21 -16.07 7.62
CA LYS A 121 15.82 -16.55 7.56
C LYS A 121 15.04 -16.49 8.88
N GLU A 122 15.54 -15.78 9.86
CA GLU A 122 14.79 -15.47 11.06
C GLU A 122 14.01 -14.17 10.84
N ASN A 123 12.73 -14.20 11.17
CA ASN A 123 11.84 -13.06 11.04
C ASN A 123 12.05 -12.07 12.19
N THR A 124 11.97 -10.79 11.87
CA THR A 124 12.00 -9.70 12.86
C THR A 124 10.86 -8.75 12.56
N THR A 125 10.07 -8.44 13.57
CA THR A 125 8.95 -7.50 13.47
C THR A 125 9.40 -6.10 13.87
N PHE A 126 9.05 -5.12 13.07
CA PHE A 126 9.28 -3.69 13.30
C PHE A 126 7.93 -2.99 13.42
N SER A 127 7.80 -2.17 14.44
CA SER A 127 6.69 -1.26 14.59
C SER A 127 7.00 0.07 13.93
N ILE A 128 6.02 0.67 13.27
CA ILE A 128 6.13 1.96 12.57
C ILE A 128 4.92 2.81 12.93
N THR A 129 5.14 3.95 13.54
CA THR A 129 4.12 4.93 13.92
C THR A 129 4.13 6.15 13.02
N GLN A 130 3.00 6.88 12.98
CA GLN A 130 2.92 8.16 12.25
C GLN A 130 3.94 9.18 12.78
N ASP A 131 4.15 9.21 14.10
CA ASP A 131 5.08 10.15 14.76
C ASP A 131 6.52 9.92 14.34
N GLU A 132 6.95 8.65 14.27
CA GLU A 132 8.30 8.31 13.83
C GLU A 132 8.53 8.68 12.38
N VAL A 133 7.56 8.38 11.48
CA VAL A 133 7.67 8.74 10.07
C VAL A 133 7.66 10.26 9.91
N TYR A 134 6.80 10.98 10.63
CA TYR A 134 6.79 12.44 10.63
C TYR A 134 8.16 13.02 11.06
N ALA A 135 8.76 12.47 12.10
CA ALA A 135 10.06 12.92 12.59
C ALA A 135 11.19 12.83 11.56
N LEU A 136 11.13 11.87 10.62
CA LEU A 136 12.10 11.76 9.52
C LEU A 136 12.01 12.95 8.55
N TYR A 137 10.83 13.53 8.42
CA TYR A 137 10.51 14.52 7.40
C TYR A 137 10.19 15.91 7.96
N ALA A 138 10.07 16.05 9.28
CA ALA A 138 9.76 17.32 9.94
C ALA A 138 10.75 18.42 9.50
N GLY A 139 10.21 19.58 9.10
CA GLY A 139 10.99 20.71 8.59
C GLY A 139 11.53 20.57 7.17
N LYS A 140 11.16 19.52 6.43
CA LYS A 140 11.50 19.39 5.00
C LYS A 140 10.69 20.37 4.17
N THR A 141 11.29 20.78 3.07
CA THR A 141 10.69 21.62 2.03
C THR A 141 10.72 20.89 0.69
N TYR A 142 9.88 21.33 -0.24
CA TYR A 142 9.84 20.80 -1.59
C TYR A 142 9.49 21.89 -2.62
N ASP A 143 10.11 21.85 -3.78
CA ASP A 143 9.77 22.77 -4.87
C ASP A 143 8.66 22.16 -5.76
N TYR A 144 7.41 22.36 -5.35
CA TYR A 144 6.23 21.81 -6.02
C TYR A 144 5.99 22.39 -7.42
N TYR A 145 6.43 23.63 -7.64
CA TYR A 145 6.05 24.39 -8.83
C TYR A 145 7.22 24.91 -9.64
N GLY A 146 8.47 24.61 -9.26
CA GLY A 146 9.66 25.16 -9.90
C GLY A 146 9.88 26.65 -9.60
N THR A 147 9.25 27.16 -8.56
CA THR A 147 9.25 28.59 -8.17
C THR A 147 9.96 28.86 -6.85
N GLY A 148 10.38 27.81 -6.18
CA GLY A 148 11.06 27.84 -4.89
C GLY A 148 10.49 26.84 -3.90
N GLU A 149 11.27 26.58 -2.87
CA GLU A 149 10.95 25.60 -1.82
C GLU A 149 9.80 26.11 -0.93
N LEU A 150 8.82 25.24 -0.71
CA LEU A 150 7.71 25.44 0.23
C LEU A 150 7.76 24.38 1.32
N PRO A 151 7.34 24.69 2.56
CA PRO A 151 7.30 23.71 3.64
C PRO A 151 6.29 22.60 3.33
N VAL A 152 6.60 21.39 3.73
CA VAL A 152 5.66 20.26 3.62
C VAL A 152 4.57 20.36 4.67
N TRP A 153 4.90 20.84 5.88
CA TRP A 153 3.98 21.05 6.99
C TRP A 153 4.00 22.51 7.46
N GLY A 154 2.93 22.90 8.12
CA GLY A 154 2.83 24.22 8.76
C GLY A 154 2.52 25.34 7.79
N ALA A 155 2.77 26.58 8.26
CA ALA A 155 2.40 27.80 7.53
C ALA A 155 3.11 27.90 6.18
N GLY A 156 2.33 27.93 5.10
CA GLY A 156 2.83 28.01 3.72
C GLY A 156 2.94 26.66 3.00
N SER A 157 2.53 25.57 3.64
CA SER A 157 2.30 24.30 2.97
C SER A 157 1.28 24.45 1.84
N ILE A 158 1.39 23.63 0.80
CA ILE A 158 0.38 23.56 -0.27
C ILE A 158 -0.87 22.78 0.14
N ARG A 159 -0.85 22.11 1.29
CA ARG A 159 -1.92 21.29 1.84
C ARG A 159 -2.49 21.98 3.08
N ASP A 160 -3.68 22.59 2.92
CA ASP A 160 -4.40 23.26 4.01
C ASP A 160 -4.88 22.26 5.09
N ASP A 161 -5.09 21.01 4.69
CA ASP A 161 -5.51 19.89 5.54
C ASP A 161 -4.36 19.21 6.29
N ARG A 162 -3.12 19.70 6.14
CA ARG A 162 -1.94 19.16 6.80
C ARG A 162 -1.50 20.06 7.97
N ASN A 163 -1.53 19.50 9.16
CA ASN A 163 -1.19 20.21 10.39
C ASN A 163 -0.19 19.37 11.21
N GLU A 164 0.87 20.00 11.71
CA GLU A 164 1.89 19.34 12.52
C GLU A 164 1.34 18.76 13.83
N ASP A 165 0.30 19.39 14.38
CA ASP A 165 -0.25 19.02 15.68
C ASP A 165 -1.32 17.91 15.57
N ASP A 166 -2.15 17.93 14.49
CA ASP A 166 -3.32 17.05 14.38
C ASP A 166 -3.22 16.08 13.20
N PHE A 167 -2.96 16.58 11.98
CA PHE A 167 -3.01 15.79 10.75
C PHE A 167 -1.66 15.77 10.05
N LYS A 168 -0.72 14.98 10.59
CA LYS A 168 0.62 14.87 10.04
C LYS A 168 0.59 14.34 8.62
N PHE A 169 -0.23 13.31 8.39
CA PHE A 169 -0.44 12.71 7.09
C PHE A 169 -1.92 12.73 6.72
N VAL A 170 -2.18 12.88 5.43
CA VAL A 170 -3.51 13.11 4.88
C VAL A 170 -3.76 12.18 3.70
N ASP A 171 -5.02 12.09 3.26
CA ASP A 171 -5.39 11.25 2.12
C ASP A 171 -4.58 11.60 0.87
N GLY A 172 -4.10 10.56 0.18
CA GLY A 172 -3.19 10.66 -0.96
C GLY A 172 -1.71 10.64 -0.60
N ASP A 173 -1.34 10.62 0.67
CA ASP A 173 0.02 10.33 1.11
C ASP A 173 0.29 8.83 1.02
N ALA A 174 1.45 8.47 0.50
CA ALA A 174 1.87 7.08 0.35
C ALA A 174 3.30 6.87 0.84
N PHE A 175 3.54 5.71 1.41
CA PHE A 175 4.81 5.37 2.03
C PHE A 175 5.35 4.06 1.48
N GLN A 176 6.67 3.93 1.53
CA GLN A 176 7.35 2.71 1.12
C GLN A 176 8.53 2.43 2.06
N LEU A 177 8.45 1.32 2.79
CA LEU A 177 9.60 0.79 3.54
C LEU A 177 10.49 0.01 2.59
N LYS A 178 11.77 0.31 2.63
CA LYS A 178 12.85 -0.36 1.90
C LYS A 178 13.95 -0.77 2.85
N TRP A 179 14.77 -1.73 2.43
CA TRP A 179 15.90 -2.22 3.21
C TRP A 179 17.18 -2.27 2.40
N VAL A 180 18.28 -2.18 3.10
CA VAL A 180 19.63 -2.31 2.57
C VAL A 180 20.40 -3.26 3.47
N PHE A 181 21.05 -4.24 2.88
CA PHE A 181 21.90 -5.18 3.61
C PHE A 181 23.37 -4.96 3.23
N THR A 182 24.24 -4.89 4.25
CA THR A 182 25.68 -4.94 4.06
C THR A 182 26.20 -6.26 4.61
N THR A 183 26.99 -6.97 3.84
CA THR A 183 27.56 -8.27 4.20
C THR A 183 28.98 -8.14 4.75
N GLU A 184 29.51 -9.20 5.39
CA GLU A 184 30.82 -9.21 6.03
C GLU A 184 31.99 -8.95 5.07
N ASP A 185 31.80 -9.22 3.77
CA ASP A 185 32.77 -8.93 2.70
C ASP A 185 32.62 -7.48 2.16
N GLY A 186 31.74 -6.70 2.73
CA GLY A 186 31.51 -5.28 2.42
C GLY A 186 30.62 -5.02 1.19
N ARG A 187 30.02 -6.04 0.60
CA ARG A 187 29.03 -5.85 -0.45
C ARG A 187 27.74 -5.26 0.11
N VAL A 188 27.13 -4.38 -0.68
CA VAL A 188 25.87 -3.71 -0.34
C VAL A 188 24.78 -4.17 -1.29
N PHE A 189 23.65 -4.58 -0.74
CA PHE A 189 22.46 -5.03 -1.46
C PHE A 189 21.32 -4.06 -1.18
N ASP A 190 21.07 -3.14 -2.09
CA ASP A 190 20.07 -2.08 -2.02
C ASP A 190 19.07 -2.13 -3.18
N LYS A 191 19.32 -2.98 -4.18
CA LYS A 191 18.50 -3.13 -5.38
C LYS A 191 18.46 -4.59 -5.81
N TRP A 192 17.28 -5.02 -6.20
CA TRP A 192 17.03 -6.35 -6.73
C TRP A 192 16.38 -6.27 -8.10
N GLY A 193 16.61 -7.27 -8.95
CA GLY A 193 15.93 -7.36 -10.24
C GLY A 193 14.43 -7.60 -10.05
N ILE A 194 13.63 -7.17 -11.03
CA ILE A 194 12.15 -7.34 -11.00
C ILE A 194 11.77 -8.80 -10.73
N SER A 195 12.48 -9.76 -11.31
CA SER A 195 12.20 -11.18 -11.08
C SER A 195 12.36 -11.60 -9.62
N VAL A 196 13.30 -11.02 -8.88
CA VAL A 196 13.43 -11.27 -7.43
C VAL A 196 12.24 -10.69 -6.69
N CYS A 197 11.80 -9.47 -7.05
CA CYS A 197 10.74 -8.75 -6.34
C CYS A 197 9.33 -9.28 -6.62
N THR A 198 9.11 -9.98 -7.74
CA THR A 198 7.75 -10.34 -8.20
C THR A 198 7.55 -11.83 -8.50
N GLU A 199 8.61 -12.56 -8.84
CA GLU A 199 8.51 -13.95 -9.30
C GLU A 199 8.93 -14.95 -8.22
N PHE A 200 9.78 -14.55 -7.27
CA PHE A 200 10.17 -15.40 -6.18
C PHE A 200 9.06 -15.43 -5.13
N PRO A 201 8.48 -16.61 -4.81
CA PRO A 201 7.37 -16.70 -3.86
C PRO A 201 7.71 -16.09 -2.50
N GLY A 202 6.92 -15.11 -2.08
CA GLY A 202 7.08 -14.40 -0.81
C GLY A 202 8.17 -13.33 -0.82
N ALA A 203 8.99 -13.20 -1.88
CA ALA A 203 9.92 -12.09 -1.98
C ALA A 203 9.19 -10.84 -2.45
N ASN A 204 9.48 -9.74 -1.80
CA ASN A 204 9.14 -8.39 -2.23
C ASN A 204 10.34 -7.49 -1.93
N CYS A 205 10.38 -6.33 -2.53
CA CYS A 205 11.50 -5.40 -2.37
C CYS A 205 11.12 -4.16 -1.58
N SER A 206 9.89 -4.11 -1.10
CA SER A 206 9.35 -3.04 -0.27
C SER A 206 8.01 -3.45 0.34
N VAL A 207 7.65 -2.78 1.43
CA VAL A 207 6.29 -2.79 1.99
C VAL A 207 5.70 -1.41 1.78
N ASN A 208 4.45 -1.35 1.32
CA ASN A 208 3.80 -0.10 0.95
C ASN A 208 2.52 0.09 1.74
N TRP A 209 2.24 1.31 2.17
CA TRP A 209 0.99 1.72 2.81
C TRP A 209 0.66 3.16 2.42
N ALA A 210 -0.51 3.63 2.84
CA ALA A 210 -0.98 4.99 2.58
C ALA A 210 -1.44 5.66 3.88
N ALA A 211 -1.71 6.95 3.82
CA ALA A 211 -2.58 7.62 4.77
C ALA A 211 -3.98 7.68 4.15
N VAL A 212 -4.98 7.27 4.93
CA VAL A 212 -6.37 7.19 4.50
C VAL A 212 -7.28 7.84 5.54
N CYS A 213 -8.47 8.18 5.15
CA CYS A 213 -9.46 8.68 6.08
C CYS A 213 -10.08 7.54 6.88
N SER A 214 -10.45 7.81 8.13
CA SER A 214 -11.20 6.87 8.94
C SER A 214 -12.47 6.41 8.21
N GLN A 215 -12.83 5.14 8.39
CA GLN A 215 -14.12 4.61 7.98
C GLN A 215 -15.11 4.52 9.15
N VAL A 216 -14.66 4.96 10.33
CA VAL A 216 -15.47 4.97 11.55
C VAL A 216 -15.94 6.39 11.84
N ILE A 217 -17.22 6.58 11.97
CA ILE A 217 -17.82 7.85 12.40
C ILE A 217 -17.55 8.03 13.90
N ALA A 218 -16.72 9.02 14.25
CA ALA A 218 -16.29 9.24 15.63
C ALA A 218 -17.43 9.75 16.51
N GLU A 219 -18.30 10.62 15.95
CA GLU A 219 -19.44 11.23 16.65
C GLU A 219 -20.74 10.90 15.89
N PRO A 220 -21.34 9.72 16.13
CA PRO A 220 -22.50 9.27 15.37
C PRO A 220 -23.80 10.05 15.66
N ALA A 221 -23.93 10.65 16.87
CA ALA A 221 -25.17 11.30 17.31
C ALA A 221 -25.43 12.59 16.50
N GLY A 222 -26.67 12.79 16.13
CA GLY A 222 -27.09 13.98 15.39
C GLY A 222 -28.04 13.66 14.23
N ASP A 223 -28.31 14.66 13.40
CA ASP A 223 -29.22 14.57 12.26
C ASP A 223 -28.45 14.30 10.96
N TRP A 224 -28.61 13.13 10.41
CA TRP A 224 -28.04 12.70 9.15
C TRP A 224 -29.09 12.80 8.05
N THR A 225 -28.69 13.27 6.88
CA THR A 225 -29.61 13.49 5.76
C THR A 225 -29.31 12.51 4.63
N ILE A 226 -30.34 11.83 4.13
CA ILE A 226 -30.26 10.97 2.96
C ILE A 226 -31.04 11.63 1.83
N ASN A 227 -30.38 12.02 0.78
CA ASN A 227 -30.97 12.52 -0.44
C ASN A 227 -31.10 11.41 -1.46
N PHE A 228 -32.33 11.11 -1.88
CA PHE A 228 -32.66 10.08 -2.86
C PHE A 228 -32.91 10.70 -4.22
N LYS A 229 -32.54 10.02 -5.27
CA LYS A 229 -32.89 10.31 -6.65
C LYS A 229 -33.26 9.05 -7.39
N ASP A 230 -34.29 9.13 -8.19
CA ASP A 230 -34.74 8.10 -9.12
C ASP A 230 -34.86 8.69 -10.52
N SER A 231 -34.19 8.05 -11.50
CA SER A 231 -34.11 8.59 -12.86
C SER A 231 -35.38 8.35 -13.68
N TYR A 232 -36.19 7.35 -13.34
CA TYR A 232 -37.48 7.09 -13.98
C TYR A 232 -38.60 7.90 -13.32
N GLY A 233 -38.59 8.02 -12.02
CA GLY A 233 -39.51 8.88 -11.26
C GLY A 233 -40.70 8.16 -10.63
N ASP A 234 -40.59 6.86 -10.39
CA ASP A 234 -41.63 6.06 -9.72
C ASP A 234 -41.17 5.47 -8.38
N GLY A 235 -40.03 5.98 -7.87
CA GLY A 235 -39.45 5.58 -6.61
C GLY A 235 -38.44 4.43 -6.72
N TRP A 236 -37.92 4.00 -5.59
CA TRP A 236 -36.76 3.07 -5.54
C TRP A 236 -37.13 1.60 -5.66
N ASN A 237 -38.41 1.26 -5.80
CA ASN A 237 -38.89 -0.07 -6.11
C ASN A 237 -38.28 -1.19 -5.22
N GLY A 238 -38.19 -0.91 -3.93
CA GLY A 238 -37.66 -1.83 -2.91
C GLY A 238 -36.17 -1.68 -2.59
N ALA A 239 -35.42 -0.88 -3.35
CA ALA A 239 -34.08 -0.47 -2.92
C ALA A 239 -34.16 0.46 -1.70
N ALA A 240 -33.13 0.45 -0.85
CA ALA A 240 -33.08 1.26 0.35
C ALA A 240 -31.65 1.60 0.78
N ILE A 241 -31.52 2.65 1.56
CA ILE A 241 -30.36 2.84 2.45
C ILE A 241 -30.74 2.31 3.82
N LYS A 242 -30.12 1.25 4.26
CA LYS A 242 -30.23 0.75 5.63
C LYS A 242 -29.27 1.50 6.52
N VAL A 243 -29.80 2.20 7.51
CA VAL A 243 -29.03 2.86 8.57
C VAL A 243 -28.98 1.92 9.77
N VAL A 244 -27.78 1.56 10.20
CA VAL A 244 -27.58 0.65 11.33
C VAL A 244 -27.00 1.45 12.50
N VAL A 245 -27.79 1.62 13.55
CA VAL A 245 -27.44 2.32 14.78
C VAL A 245 -27.27 1.30 15.89
N ASP A 246 -26.07 1.17 16.46
CA ASP A 246 -25.73 0.19 17.50
C ASP A 246 -26.24 -1.24 17.18
N GLY A 247 -26.10 -1.65 15.93
CA GLY A 247 -26.51 -2.95 15.41
C GLY A 247 -28.01 -3.08 15.08
N VAL A 248 -28.82 -2.02 15.22
CA VAL A 248 -30.24 -2.02 14.83
C VAL A 248 -30.40 -1.31 13.50
N GLY A 249 -30.80 -2.05 12.47
CA GLY A 249 -31.01 -1.54 11.10
C GLY A 249 -32.40 -1.00 10.87
N THR A 250 -32.50 0.13 10.17
CA THR A 250 -33.74 0.73 9.66
C THR A 250 -33.56 1.08 8.21
N ASP A 251 -34.49 0.66 7.36
CA ASP A 251 -34.44 0.93 5.92
C ASP A 251 -35.15 2.27 5.61
N TYR A 252 -34.48 3.10 4.81
CA TYR A 252 -34.99 4.36 4.27
C TYR A 252 -35.00 4.27 2.76
N THR A 253 -36.14 4.63 2.15
CA THR A 253 -36.36 4.47 0.71
C THR A 253 -37.11 5.66 0.13
N LEU A 254 -37.13 5.77 -1.19
CA LEU A 254 -38.00 6.68 -1.92
C LEU A 254 -39.20 5.87 -2.40
N ASP A 255 -40.37 6.06 -1.75
CA ASP A 255 -41.58 5.32 -2.07
C ASP A 255 -42.19 5.66 -3.43
N ASP A 256 -42.07 6.93 -3.86
CA ASP A 256 -42.61 7.45 -5.12
C ASP A 256 -41.90 8.72 -5.55
N GLY A 257 -41.88 9.01 -6.83
CA GLY A 257 -41.32 10.23 -7.40
C GLY A 257 -39.84 10.17 -7.71
N ALA A 258 -39.32 11.24 -8.36
CA ALA A 258 -37.96 11.32 -8.90
C ALA A 258 -36.90 11.73 -7.88
N SER A 259 -37.30 12.21 -6.68
CA SER A 259 -36.38 12.59 -5.63
C SER A 259 -37.07 12.76 -4.27
N GLY A 260 -36.35 12.54 -3.21
CA GLY A 260 -36.79 12.72 -1.84
C GLY A 260 -35.62 12.98 -0.90
N THR A 261 -35.95 13.38 0.33
CA THR A 261 -34.96 13.60 1.38
C THR A 261 -35.52 13.06 2.69
N GLU A 262 -34.73 12.27 3.39
CA GLU A 262 -35.05 11.79 4.73
C GLU A 262 -34.00 12.26 5.73
N VAL A 263 -34.44 12.59 6.95
CA VAL A 263 -33.57 12.96 8.05
C VAL A 263 -33.59 11.84 9.07
N VAL A 264 -32.41 11.30 9.34
CA VAL A 264 -32.18 10.24 10.31
C VAL A 264 -31.60 10.84 11.57
N THR A 265 -32.41 10.95 12.63
CA THR A 265 -31.93 11.41 13.92
C THR A 265 -31.31 10.26 14.70
N VAL A 266 -29.99 10.32 14.89
CA VAL A 266 -29.21 9.36 15.66
C VAL A 266 -29.12 9.81 17.12
N PRO A 267 -29.54 8.97 18.10
CA PRO A 267 -29.59 9.36 19.51
C PRO A 267 -28.23 9.66 20.12
N PRO A 268 -28.15 10.58 21.10
CA PRO A 268 -26.95 10.76 21.92
C PRO A 268 -26.54 9.45 22.63
N GLY A 269 -25.24 9.18 22.64
CA GLY A 269 -24.67 7.97 23.24
C GLY A 269 -24.60 6.77 22.31
N THR A 270 -24.99 6.92 21.03
CA THR A 270 -24.72 5.94 19.98
C THR A 270 -23.21 5.77 19.82
N THR A 271 -22.79 4.51 19.72
CA THR A 271 -21.36 4.16 19.58
C THR A 271 -21.00 3.72 18.17
N THR A 272 -21.99 3.20 17.41
CA THR A 272 -21.75 2.76 16.03
C THR A 272 -22.85 3.21 15.11
N LEU A 273 -22.45 3.74 13.94
CA LEU A 273 -23.34 4.12 12.85
C LEU A 273 -22.74 3.65 11.54
N THR A 274 -23.50 2.84 10.80
CA THR A 274 -23.11 2.41 9.45
C THR A 274 -24.27 2.55 8.49
N PHE A 275 -23.94 2.67 7.20
CA PHE A 275 -24.91 2.76 6.12
C PHE A 275 -24.68 1.61 5.16
N GLU A 276 -25.77 0.99 4.69
CA GLU A 276 -25.72 -0.12 3.74
C GLU A 276 -26.66 0.16 2.56
N TYR A 277 -26.25 -0.17 1.34
CA TYR A 277 -27.16 -0.20 0.21
C TYR A 277 -27.86 -1.55 0.12
N VAL A 278 -29.18 -1.52 0.11
CA VAL A 278 -30.07 -2.69 -0.08
C VAL A 278 -30.63 -2.62 -1.48
N SER A 279 -30.42 -3.69 -2.24
CA SER A 279 -30.91 -3.82 -3.62
C SER A 279 -32.42 -3.96 -3.69
N GLY A 280 -33.02 -3.35 -4.73
CA GLY A 280 -34.41 -3.52 -5.11
C GLY A 280 -34.55 -3.96 -6.58
N ASP A 281 -35.72 -3.71 -7.13
CA ASP A 281 -35.93 -3.78 -8.57
C ASP A 281 -35.45 -2.44 -9.17
N TRP A 282 -34.78 -2.47 -10.30
CA TRP A 282 -34.33 -1.26 -11.04
C TRP A 282 -33.24 -0.42 -10.35
N ASP A 283 -32.30 -1.05 -9.67
CA ASP A 283 -31.13 -0.37 -9.03
C ASP A 283 -30.35 0.57 -9.97
N SER A 284 -30.50 0.38 -11.30
CA SER A 284 -29.93 1.27 -12.31
C SER A 284 -30.55 2.69 -12.35
N GLU A 285 -31.68 2.90 -11.70
CA GLU A 285 -32.39 4.18 -11.65
C GLU A 285 -32.13 4.91 -10.33
N ALA A 286 -31.77 4.15 -9.27
CA ALA A 286 -31.53 4.64 -7.92
C ALA A 286 -30.15 5.31 -7.76
N SER A 287 -30.12 6.47 -7.13
CA SER A 287 -28.91 7.13 -6.67
C SER A 287 -29.15 7.93 -5.39
N TYR A 288 -28.07 8.12 -4.62
CA TYR A 288 -28.16 8.78 -3.30
C TYR A 288 -26.95 9.63 -2.99
N GLU A 289 -27.15 10.54 -2.00
CA GLU A 289 -26.11 11.21 -1.24
C GLU A 289 -26.46 11.12 0.24
N ILE A 290 -25.48 10.81 1.09
CA ILE A 290 -25.59 10.86 2.54
C ILE A 290 -24.80 12.03 3.04
N VAL A 291 -25.45 12.90 3.79
CA VAL A 291 -24.89 14.14 4.34
C VAL A 291 -24.87 14.02 5.85
N SER A 292 -23.70 14.30 6.44
CA SER A 292 -23.52 14.30 7.88
C SER A 292 -24.21 15.47 8.59
N GLU A 293 -24.26 15.42 9.91
CA GLU A 293 -24.74 16.52 10.73
C GLU A 293 -23.91 17.81 10.53
N LYS A 294 -22.59 17.68 10.21
CA LYS A 294 -21.71 18.81 9.89
C LYS A 294 -21.92 19.38 8.47
N GLY A 295 -22.78 18.74 7.67
CA GLY A 295 -23.10 19.16 6.31
C GLY A 295 -22.17 18.61 5.23
N ASN A 296 -21.28 17.67 5.55
CA ASN A 296 -20.40 17.04 4.59
C ASN A 296 -21.11 15.88 3.89
N VAL A 297 -20.90 15.74 2.57
CA VAL A 297 -21.34 14.56 1.82
C VAL A 297 -20.34 13.44 2.10
N ILE A 298 -20.75 12.45 2.88
CA ILE A 298 -19.89 11.34 3.32
C ILE A 298 -20.03 10.06 2.46
N ALA A 299 -21.11 9.96 1.69
CA ALA A 299 -21.28 8.89 0.72
C ALA A 299 -22.18 9.35 -0.40
N LYS A 300 -21.91 8.86 -1.59
CA LYS A 300 -22.77 9.01 -2.77
C LYS A 300 -22.65 7.77 -3.65
N GLY A 301 -23.75 7.39 -4.28
CA GLY A 301 -23.76 6.24 -5.15
C GLY A 301 -24.89 6.25 -6.14
N GLY A 302 -24.84 5.29 -7.07
CA GLY A 302 -25.78 5.08 -8.17
C GLY A 302 -25.24 5.56 -9.52
N PRO A 303 -25.82 5.10 -10.65
CA PRO A 303 -26.75 3.96 -10.71
C PRO A 303 -26.07 2.61 -10.41
N SER A 304 -26.84 1.62 -9.95
CA SER A 304 -26.35 0.26 -9.64
C SER A 304 -25.23 0.23 -8.59
N SER A 305 -25.47 0.84 -7.44
CA SER A 305 -24.52 0.84 -6.32
C SER A 305 -24.17 -0.57 -5.82
N PRO A 306 -22.95 -0.82 -5.36
CA PRO A 306 -22.61 -2.08 -4.67
C PRO A 306 -23.51 -2.34 -3.47
N ILE A 307 -23.98 -3.56 -3.33
CA ILE A 307 -24.85 -4.01 -2.20
C ILE A 307 -23.98 -4.19 -0.95
N GLY A 308 -24.51 -3.79 0.20
CA GLY A 308 -23.87 -3.96 1.51
C GLY A 308 -23.35 -2.66 2.08
N VAL A 309 -22.38 -2.74 3.00
CA VAL A 309 -21.82 -1.59 3.72
C VAL A 309 -21.19 -0.61 2.77
N LEU A 310 -21.55 0.67 2.92
CA LEU A 310 -21.04 1.75 2.10
C LEU A 310 -19.65 2.17 2.57
N THR A 311 -18.77 2.46 1.62
CA THR A 311 -17.52 3.16 1.89
C THR A 311 -17.81 4.64 2.11
N LEU A 312 -17.33 5.20 3.22
CA LEU A 312 -17.58 6.57 3.62
C LEU A 312 -16.35 7.45 3.35
N ASP A 313 -16.59 8.68 2.89
CA ASP A 313 -15.57 9.73 2.85
C ASP A 313 -15.68 10.56 4.13
N LEU A 314 -14.91 10.18 5.13
CA LEU A 314 -14.91 10.85 6.45
C LEU A 314 -13.70 11.79 6.62
N CYS A 315 -13.00 12.12 5.54
CA CYS A 315 -11.82 13.00 5.59
C CYS A 315 -12.09 14.34 6.25
N LYS A 316 -13.28 14.87 6.06
CA LYS A 316 -13.72 16.17 6.63
C LYS A 316 -14.63 16.01 7.84
N GLU A 317 -15.09 14.81 8.09
CA GLU A 317 -16.07 14.57 9.16
C GLU A 317 -15.42 14.49 10.53
N ASN A 318 -14.22 13.96 10.58
CA ASN A 318 -13.46 13.79 11.81
C ASN A 318 -12.45 14.94 12.06
N GLU A 319 -12.65 16.08 11.39
CA GLU A 319 -11.92 17.33 11.62
C GLU A 319 -12.50 18.17 12.76
#